data_e7be8de9770f0388e1343c8fdf09ab83
#
_entry.id   e7be8de9770f0388e1343c8fdf09ab83
#
_cell.length_a   1.000
_cell.length_b   1.000
_cell.length_c   1.000
_cell.angle_alpha   90.00
_cell.angle_beta   90.00
_cell.angle_gamma   90.00
#
_symmetry.space_group_name_H-M   'P 1'
#
loop_
_entity.id
_entity.type
_entity.pdbx_description
1 polymer ?
#
loop_
_entity_poly.entity_id
_entity_poly.type
_entity_poly.pdbx_seq_one_letter_code
_entity_poly.pdbx_strand_id
1 'polypeptide(L)'
;MSVVPGFVDSHTHLPWSGDRTNELAMRLRGKTYREIAQSGGGIMKTVRHTRSTPKRNLVGSGISRVEEFMRNGTTTLEAKSGYGLDLDSEVKLLESISEINRSTDLDIRATWLGAHDFPPEMGREDYVEHLISDQLPVISELSLAKWVDVFCEQGWFTNEQTEDIVKASKSYGMKSRLHVDEFVDSGGLALAAELGS
;
A
#
# COMPACT_ATOMS: atom_id res chain seq x y z
N MET A 1 -12.42 -25.77 -26.97
CA MET A 1 -11.52 -24.83 -26.25
C MET A 1 -12.38 -23.66 -25.77
N SER A 2 -12.32 -23.32 -24.48
CA SER A 2 -13.08 -22.20 -23.93
C SER A 2 -12.13 -21.01 -23.73
N VAL A 3 -12.60 -19.80 -24.03
CA VAL A 3 -11.89 -18.55 -23.78
C VAL A 3 -12.67 -17.81 -22.70
N VAL A 4 -11.96 -17.36 -21.68
CA VAL A 4 -12.52 -16.60 -20.56
C VAL A 4 -11.74 -15.28 -20.39
N PRO A 5 -12.33 -14.23 -19.79
CA PRO A 5 -11.58 -13.03 -19.42
C PRO A 5 -10.42 -13.37 -18.49
N GLY A 6 -9.33 -12.62 -18.59
CA GLY A 6 -8.21 -12.73 -17.64
C GLY A 6 -8.63 -12.29 -16.23
N PHE A 7 -7.92 -12.79 -15.22
CA PHE A 7 -8.17 -12.40 -13.83
C PHE A 7 -7.77 -10.95 -13.58
N VAL A 8 -8.52 -10.29 -12.71
CA VAL A 8 -8.22 -8.97 -12.17
C VAL A 8 -7.91 -9.14 -10.69
N ASP A 9 -6.67 -8.86 -10.29
CA ASP A 9 -6.29 -8.83 -8.88
C ASP A 9 -6.39 -7.40 -8.36
N SER A 10 -7.38 -7.15 -7.52
CA SER A 10 -7.75 -5.81 -7.07
C SER A 10 -6.98 -5.33 -5.85
N HIS A 11 -6.06 -6.13 -5.30
CA HIS A 11 -5.29 -5.75 -4.12
C HIS A 11 -3.94 -6.47 -4.05
N THR A 12 -2.87 -5.77 -4.39
CA THR A 12 -1.51 -6.28 -4.19
C THR A 12 -0.56 -5.18 -3.71
N HIS A 13 0.55 -5.61 -3.06
CA HIS A 13 1.74 -4.81 -2.84
C HIS A 13 2.87 -5.40 -3.70
N LEU A 14 3.05 -4.88 -4.90
CA LEU A 14 3.98 -5.48 -5.86
C LEU A 14 5.45 -5.19 -5.56
N PRO A 15 5.90 -3.92 -5.37
CA PRO A 15 7.28 -3.63 -5.02
C PRO A 15 7.47 -3.62 -3.50
N TRP A 16 8.15 -4.62 -2.99
CA TRP A 16 8.58 -4.70 -1.60
C TRP A 16 9.84 -5.55 -1.49
N SER A 17 10.54 -5.45 -0.36
CA SER A 17 11.74 -6.21 -0.07
C SER A 17 11.72 -6.80 1.35
N GLY A 18 12.56 -7.79 1.57
CA GLY A 18 12.66 -8.51 2.83
C GLY A 18 11.87 -9.81 2.83
N ASP A 19 11.91 -10.50 3.96
CA ASP A 19 11.25 -11.79 4.20
C ASP A 19 10.67 -11.84 5.61
N ARG A 20 9.45 -12.34 5.71
CA ARG A 20 8.73 -12.52 6.96
C ARG A 20 8.35 -13.99 7.22
N THR A 21 8.98 -14.93 6.52
CA THR A 21 8.68 -16.37 6.63
C THR A 21 8.79 -16.87 8.07
N ASN A 22 9.75 -16.36 8.84
CA ASN A 22 9.90 -16.71 10.26
C ASN A 22 8.67 -16.32 11.11
N GLU A 23 7.90 -15.31 10.70
CA GLU A 23 6.69 -14.89 11.43
C GLU A 23 5.56 -15.91 11.29
N LEU A 24 5.49 -16.60 10.14
CA LEU A 24 4.54 -17.71 9.96
C LEU A 24 4.78 -18.79 11.01
N ALA A 25 6.05 -19.19 11.25
CA ALA A 25 6.40 -20.14 12.28
C ALA A 25 6.05 -19.65 13.68
N MET A 26 6.18 -18.35 13.96
CA MET A 26 5.76 -17.75 15.23
C MET A 26 4.24 -17.81 15.40
N ARG A 27 3.47 -17.50 14.37
CA ARG A 27 1.99 -17.59 14.37
C ARG A 27 1.51 -19.03 14.57
N LEU A 28 2.12 -20.00 13.90
CA LEU A 28 1.81 -21.42 14.09
C LEU A 28 2.13 -21.93 15.51
N ARG A 29 3.03 -21.26 16.22
CA ARG A 29 3.33 -21.49 17.65
C ARG A 29 2.43 -20.69 18.60
N GLY A 30 1.38 -20.03 18.09
CA GLY A 30 0.40 -19.28 18.88
C GLY A 30 0.78 -17.84 19.22
N LYS A 31 1.86 -17.28 18.67
CA LYS A 31 2.16 -15.86 18.88
C LYS A 31 1.15 -14.98 18.17
N THR A 32 0.70 -13.96 18.87
CA THR A 32 -0.19 -12.92 18.32
C THR A 32 0.59 -11.97 17.39
N TYR A 33 -0.12 -11.28 16.52
CA TYR A 33 0.46 -10.24 15.66
C TYR A 33 1.19 -9.16 16.49
N ARG A 34 0.61 -8.76 17.63
CA ARG A 34 1.18 -7.76 18.53
C ARG A 34 2.53 -8.21 19.12
N GLU A 35 2.64 -9.45 19.56
CA GLU A 35 3.90 -10.01 20.09
C GLU A 35 4.98 -10.09 19.00
N ILE A 36 4.59 -10.43 17.77
CA ILE A 36 5.50 -10.46 16.62
C ILE A 36 5.99 -9.04 16.31
N ALA A 37 5.10 -8.05 16.25
CA ALA A 37 5.45 -6.65 16.02
C ALA A 37 6.39 -6.10 17.11
N GLN A 38 6.10 -6.39 18.39
CA GLN A 38 6.95 -5.99 19.52
C GLN A 38 8.36 -6.63 19.48
N SER A 39 8.49 -7.80 18.87
CA SER A 39 9.80 -8.46 18.66
C SER A 39 10.57 -7.94 17.44
N GLY A 40 10.11 -6.84 16.82
CA GLY A 40 10.75 -6.22 15.65
C GLY A 40 10.32 -6.81 14.30
N GLY A 41 9.29 -7.64 14.28
CA GLY A 41 8.60 -8.14 13.09
C GLY A 41 7.49 -7.21 12.57
N GLY A 42 6.50 -7.79 11.92
CA GLY A 42 5.36 -7.06 11.37
C GLY A 42 5.72 -6.17 10.18
N ILE A 43 4.84 -5.23 9.89
CA ILE A 43 4.99 -4.32 8.74
C ILE A 43 6.30 -3.52 8.80
N MET A 44 6.74 -3.10 9.98
CA MET A 44 7.96 -2.31 10.15
C MET A 44 9.23 -3.06 9.71
N LYS A 45 9.25 -4.40 9.76
CA LYS A 45 10.34 -5.18 9.18
C LYS A 45 10.38 -5.03 7.65
N THR A 46 9.23 -5.11 6.99
CA THR A 46 9.13 -4.90 5.54
C THR A 46 9.49 -3.46 5.16
N VAL A 47 9.02 -2.46 5.94
CA VAL A 47 9.35 -1.04 5.73
C VAL A 47 10.86 -0.83 5.76
N ARG A 48 11.56 -1.28 6.81
CA ARG A 48 13.02 -1.14 6.90
C ARG A 48 13.76 -1.75 5.71
N HIS A 49 13.38 -2.97 5.30
CA HIS A 49 14.01 -3.62 4.14
C HIS A 49 13.71 -2.87 2.83
N THR A 50 12.48 -2.44 2.64
CA THR A 50 12.05 -1.74 1.42
C THR A 50 12.71 -0.36 1.31
N ARG A 51 12.78 0.39 2.41
CA ARG A 51 13.50 1.69 2.47
C ARG A 51 14.96 1.54 2.06
N SER A 52 15.66 0.52 2.55
CA SER A 52 17.07 0.28 2.27
C SER A 52 17.36 -0.35 0.91
N THR A 53 16.34 -0.88 0.22
CA THR A 53 16.52 -1.57 -1.06
C THR A 53 16.57 -0.56 -2.22
N PRO A 54 17.61 -0.63 -3.08
CA PRO A 54 17.68 0.20 -4.27
C PRO A 54 16.50 -0.03 -5.22
N LYS A 55 16.03 1.03 -5.89
CA LYS A 55 14.89 0.99 -6.82
C LYS A 55 15.02 -0.13 -7.87
N ARG A 56 16.20 -0.28 -8.48
CA ARG A 56 16.46 -1.34 -9.48
C ARG A 56 16.14 -2.75 -8.97
N ASN A 57 16.37 -3.00 -7.68
CA ASN A 57 16.12 -4.31 -7.08
C ASN A 57 14.61 -4.51 -6.80
N LEU A 58 13.92 -3.44 -6.41
CA LEU A 58 12.45 -3.44 -6.27
C LEU A 58 11.78 -3.70 -7.61
N VAL A 59 12.25 -3.05 -8.67
CA VAL A 59 11.77 -3.26 -10.04
C VAL A 59 12.01 -4.70 -10.48
N GLY A 60 13.24 -5.21 -10.36
CA GLY A 60 13.56 -6.58 -10.76
C GLY A 60 12.72 -7.64 -10.04
N SER A 61 12.56 -7.52 -8.73
CA SER A 61 11.70 -8.44 -7.96
C SER A 61 10.20 -8.27 -8.31
N GLY A 62 9.77 -7.05 -8.62
CA GLY A 62 8.41 -6.77 -9.07
C GLY A 62 8.11 -7.42 -10.42
N ILE A 63 9.03 -7.33 -11.40
CA ILE A 63 8.90 -7.99 -12.71
C ILE A 63 8.75 -9.50 -12.52
N SER A 64 9.59 -10.13 -11.70
CA SER A 64 9.49 -11.57 -11.44
C SER A 64 8.13 -11.99 -10.85
N ARG A 65 7.56 -11.15 -9.97
CA ARG A 65 6.19 -11.38 -9.43
C ARG A 65 5.12 -11.22 -10.50
N VAL A 66 5.24 -10.21 -11.36
CA VAL A 66 4.32 -10.00 -12.50
C VAL A 66 4.31 -11.21 -13.43
N GLU A 67 5.46 -11.78 -13.75
CA GLU A 67 5.54 -13.00 -14.56
C GLU A 67 4.79 -14.17 -13.92
N GLU A 68 4.79 -14.27 -12.59
CA GLU A 68 4.02 -15.29 -11.86
C GLU A 68 2.51 -15.01 -11.93
N PHE A 69 2.08 -13.76 -11.75
CA PHE A 69 0.67 -13.35 -11.95
C PHE A 69 0.19 -13.71 -13.36
N MET A 70 0.95 -13.35 -14.38
CA MET A 70 0.60 -13.63 -15.79
C MET A 70 0.53 -15.14 -16.07
N ARG A 71 1.46 -15.94 -15.53
CA ARG A 71 1.41 -17.40 -15.66
C ARG A 71 0.16 -18.02 -15.05
N ASN A 72 -0.40 -17.37 -14.03
CA ASN A 72 -1.65 -17.78 -13.38
C ASN A 72 -2.92 -17.14 -13.99
N GLY A 73 -2.78 -16.40 -15.10
CA GLY A 73 -3.90 -15.87 -15.87
C GLY A 73 -4.37 -14.47 -15.44
N THR A 74 -3.63 -13.77 -14.59
CA THR A 74 -3.91 -12.37 -14.24
C THR A 74 -3.51 -11.47 -15.42
N THR A 75 -4.39 -10.55 -15.82
CA THR A 75 -4.16 -9.58 -16.90
C THR A 75 -4.18 -8.14 -16.40
N THR A 76 -4.76 -7.91 -15.24
CA THR A 76 -4.83 -6.59 -14.60
C THR A 76 -4.60 -6.75 -13.10
N LEU A 77 -3.79 -5.90 -12.49
CA LEU A 77 -3.64 -5.85 -11.04
C LEU A 77 -3.56 -4.43 -10.51
N GLU A 78 -3.98 -4.26 -9.27
CA GLU A 78 -3.65 -3.09 -8.49
C GLU A 78 -2.32 -3.30 -7.78
N ALA A 79 -1.44 -2.29 -7.82
CA ALA A 79 -0.21 -2.26 -7.05
C ALA A 79 -0.20 -1.06 -6.10
N LYS A 80 -0.14 -1.34 -4.80
CA LYS A 80 -0.08 -0.33 -3.74
C LYS A 80 1.37 -0.07 -3.34
N SER A 81 1.68 1.17 -3.00
CA SER A 81 2.84 1.52 -2.17
C SER A 81 2.60 1.13 -0.70
N GLY A 82 3.08 1.90 0.27
CA GLY A 82 2.73 1.73 1.69
C GLY A 82 3.75 0.98 2.52
N TYR A 83 4.88 0.62 1.95
CA TYR A 83 6.04 0.13 2.69
C TYR A 83 7.19 1.14 2.72
N GLY A 84 6.90 2.40 2.36
CA GLY A 84 7.83 3.51 2.50
C GLY A 84 7.63 4.23 3.83
N LEU A 85 6.43 4.73 4.07
CA LEU A 85 6.02 5.54 5.21
C LEU A 85 6.87 6.82 5.37
N ASP A 86 7.53 7.25 4.31
CA ASP A 86 8.17 8.54 4.13
C ASP A 86 8.08 8.95 2.65
N LEU A 87 8.23 10.23 2.35
CA LEU A 87 8.07 10.77 1.02
C LEU A 87 8.99 10.09 -0.01
N ASP A 88 10.27 10.03 0.26
CA ASP A 88 11.27 9.51 -0.70
C ASP A 88 11.03 8.03 -1.01
N SER A 89 10.68 7.26 0.02
CA SER A 89 10.43 5.82 -0.13
C SER A 89 9.09 5.52 -0.81
N GLU A 90 8.05 6.30 -0.53
CA GLU A 90 6.74 6.16 -1.20
C GLU A 90 6.85 6.54 -2.68
N VAL A 91 7.53 7.65 -3.01
CA VAL A 91 7.83 8.03 -4.39
C VAL A 91 8.64 6.94 -5.10
N LYS A 92 9.70 6.42 -4.46
CA LYS A 92 10.50 5.31 -5.00
C LYS A 92 9.67 4.07 -5.30
N LEU A 93 8.70 3.71 -4.44
CA LEU A 93 7.80 2.59 -4.66
C LEU A 93 6.87 2.84 -5.86
N LEU A 94 6.24 4.00 -5.93
CA LEU A 94 5.33 4.35 -7.01
C LEU A 94 6.06 4.47 -8.37
N GLU A 95 7.27 5.02 -8.38
CA GLU A 95 8.13 5.01 -9.55
C GLU A 95 8.53 3.58 -9.98
N SER A 96 8.78 2.69 -8.99
CA SER A 96 9.06 1.28 -9.29
C SER A 96 7.84 0.61 -9.93
N ILE A 97 6.62 0.86 -9.43
CA ILE A 97 5.37 0.38 -10.04
C ILE A 97 5.24 0.88 -11.49
N SER A 98 5.50 2.18 -11.71
CA SER A 98 5.45 2.77 -13.07
C SER A 98 6.46 2.12 -14.02
N GLU A 99 7.66 1.83 -13.55
CA GLU A 99 8.70 1.17 -14.35
C GLU A 99 8.35 -0.30 -14.65
N ILE A 100 7.83 -1.05 -13.68
CA ILE A 100 7.36 -2.42 -13.86
C ILE A 100 6.21 -2.45 -14.88
N ASN A 101 5.24 -1.54 -14.78
CA ASN A 101 4.11 -1.45 -15.72
C ASN A 101 4.57 -1.20 -17.16
N ARG A 102 5.61 -0.38 -17.37
CA ARG A 102 6.17 -0.14 -18.70
C ARG A 102 7.02 -1.30 -19.23
N SER A 103 7.49 -2.16 -18.36
CA SER A 103 8.42 -3.27 -18.69
C SER A 103 7.71 -4.61 -18.84
N THR A 104 6.39 -4.67 -18.62
CA THR A 104 5.59 -5.90 -18.66
C THR A 104 4.29 -5.69 -19.43
N ASP A 105 3.67 -6.77 -19.87
CA ASP A 105 2.39 -6.73 -20.59
C ASP A 105 1.16 -6.72 -19.66
N LEU A 106 1.36 -6.69 -18.34
CA LEU A 106 0.29 -6.63 -17.36
C LEU A 106 -0.22 -5.19 -17.18
N ASP A 107 -1.53 -4.98 -17.16
CA ASP A 107 -2.12 -3.68 -16.84
C ASP A 107 -2.04 -3.44 -15.31
N ILE A 108 -1.15 -2.56 -14.88
CA ILE A 108 -0.91 -2.29 -13.47
C ILE A 108 -1.47 -0.93 -13.07
N ARG A 109 -2.35 -0.92 -12.06
CA ARG A 109 -2.99 0.27 -11.51
C ARG A 109 -2.34 0.67 -10.19
N ALA A 110 -1.58 1.78 -10.22
CA ALA A 110 -0.90 2.26 -9.03
C ALA A 110 -1.84 2.95 -8.05
N THR A 111 -1.71 2.61 -6.77
CA THR A 111 -2.40 3.23 -5.63
C THR A 111 -1.36 3.69 -4.61
N TRP A 112 -1.45 4.95 -4.19
CA TRP A 112 -0.67 5.45 -3.07
C TRP A 112 -1.32 5.05 -1.74
N LEU A 113 -0.58 4.36 -0.90
CA LEU A 113 -0.99 3.93 0.44
C LEU A 113 0.01 4.45 1.50
N GLY A 114 0.34 5.75 1.47
CA GLY A 114 1.16 6.34 2.54
C GLY A 114 0.53 6.16 3.92
N ALA A 115 -0.79 6.14 3.99
CA ALA A 115 -1.56 5.88 5.20
C ALA A 115 -1.75 4.37 5.49
N HIS A 116 -0.68 3.60 5.48
CA HIS A 116 -0.69 2.15 5.74
C HIS A 116 -0.38 1.82 7.21
N ASP A 117 0.53 2.56 7.82
CA ASP A 117 0.88 2.50 9.24
C ASP A 117 1.56 3.82 9.65
N PHE A 118 1.89 3.97 10.91
CA PHE A 118 2.60 5.13 11.42
C PHE A 118 4.08 4.81 11.57
N PRO A 119 4.98 5.62 10.97
CA PRO A 119 6.41 5.44 11.13
C PRO A 119 6.82 5.71 12.59
N PRO A 120 7.73 4.93 13.17
CA PRO A 120 8.12 5.09 14.58
C PRO A 120 8.86 6.38 14.87
N GLU A 121 9.39 7.05 13.85
CA GLU A 121 10.13 8.31 13.94
C GLU A 121 9.26 9.56 14.01
N MET A 122 7.92 9.45 13.81
CA MET A 122 7.01 10.58 13.78
C MET A 122 5.76 10.33 14.63
N GLY A 123 5.23 11.38 15.28
CA GLY A 123 3.94 11.33 15.96
C GLY A 123 2.78 11.06 14.99
N ARG A 124 1.69 10.49 15.48
CA ARG A 124 0.54 10.13 14.61
C ARG A 124 -0.07 11.35 13.94
N GLU A 125 -0.34 12.41 14.69
CA GLU A 125 -0.94 13.63 14.16
C GLU A 125 0.01 14.33 13.17
N ASP A 126 1.30 14.41 13.53
CA ASP A 126 2.32 14.98 12.66
C ASP A 126 2.44 14.19 11.34
N TYR A 127 2.28 12.87 11.42
CA TYR A 127 2.33 12.02 10.23
C TYR A 127 1.12 12.23 9.31
N VAL A 128 -0.08 12.39 9.85
CA VAL A 128 -1.29 12.73 9.05
C VAL A 128 -1.09 14.08 8.35
N GLU A 129 -0.58 15.08 9.07
CA GLU A 129 -0.25 16.38 8.47
C GLU A 129 0.82 16.23 7.37
N HIS A 130 1.87 15.46 7.63
CA HIS A 130 2.91 15.18 6.65
C HIS A 130 2.37 14.45 5.39
N LEU A 131 1.44 13.52 5.55
CA LEU A 131 0.78 12.86 4.40
C LEU A 131 0.05 13.88 3.52
N ILE A 132 -0.70 14.80 4.15
CA ILE A 132 -1.55 15.77 3.45
C ILE A 132 -0.73 16.93 2.87
N SER A 133 0.20 17.47 3.66
CA SER A 133 0.88 18.73 3.33
C SER A 133 2.18 18.54 2.53
N ASP A 134 2.85 17.40 2.70
CA ASP A 134 4.16 17.16 2.07
C ASP A 134 4.11 16.05 1.01
N GLN A 135 3.55 14.87 1.34
CA GLN A 135 3.57 13.74 0.41
C GLN A 135 2.57 13.88 -0.73
N LEU A 136 1.31 14.17 -0.40
CA LEU A 136 0.22 14.22 -1.39
C LEU A 136 0.47 15.21 -2.54
N PRO A 137 0.93 16.46 -2.29
CA PRO A 137 1.24 17.39 -3.38
C PRO A 137 2.29 16.84 -4.35
N VAL A 138 3.37 16.25 -3.83
CA VAL A 138 4.46 15.70 -4.65
C VAL A 138 3.98 14.52 -5.47
N ILE A 139 3.24 13.59 -4.86
CA ILE A 139 2.73 12.39 -5.55
C ILE A 139 1.74 12.77 -6.65
N SER A 140 0.90 13.78 -6.40
CA SER A 140 -0.03 14.32 -7.38
C SER A 140 0.69 15.02 -8.53
N GLU A 141 1.67 15.89 -8.24
CA GLU A 141 2.48 16.59 -9.25
C GLU A 141 3.20 15.61 -10.17
N LEU A 142 3.80 14.56 -9.60
CA LEU A 142 4.47 13.52 -10.36
C LEU A 142 3.51 12.56 -11.09
N SER A 143 2.20 12.66 -10.84
CA SER A 143 1.17 11.79 -11.44
C SER A 143 1.45 10.30 -11.29
N LEU A 144 2.02 9.90 -10.15
CA LEU A 144 2.48 8.52 -9.91
C LEU A 144 1.36 7.56 -9.53
N ALA A 145 0.24 8.06 -8.99
CA ALA A 145 -0.92 7.26 -8.61
C ALA A 145 -2.23 7.99 -8.95
N LYS A 146 -3.26 7.22 -9.30
CA LYS A 146 -4.62 7.75 -9.54
C LYS A 146 -5.54 7.54 -8.34
N TRP A 147 -5.14 6.70 -7.41
CA TRP A 147 -5.91 6.36 -6.21
C TRP A 147 -5.06 6.58 -4.97
N VAL A 148 -5.74 7.04 -3.93
CA VAL A 148 -5.26 6.98 -2.54
C VAL A 148 -5.96 5.82 -1.84
N ASP A 149 -5.25 5.20 -0.91
CA ASP A 149 -5.82 4.22 0.02
C ASP A 149 -5.41 4.60 1.45
N VAL A 150 -6.26 4.29 2.40
CA VAL A 150 -6.03 4.53 3.84
C VAL A 150 -6.41 3.27 4.61
N PHE A 151 -5.57 2.84 5.53
CA PHE A 151 -5.86 1.76 6.45
C PHE A 151 -6.66 2.29 7.64
N CYS A 152 -7.97 2.44 7.43
CA CYS A 152 -8.94 2.94 8.39
C CYS A 152 -9.37 1.81 9.33
N GLU A 153 -8.68 1.64 10.45
CA GLU A 153 -8.91 0.55 11.37
C GLU A 153 -8.60 0.97 12.81
N GLN A 154 -9.23 0.34 13.77
CA GLN A 154 -8.96 0.60 15.18
C GLN A 154 -7.49 0.35 15.54
N GLY A 155 -6.82 1.38 16.00
CA GLY A 155 -5.38 1.35 16.31
C GLY A 155 -4.48 1.84 15.19
N TRP A 156 -5.02 2.06 14.01
CA TRP A 156 -4.37 2.73 12.87
C TRP A 156 -4.99 4.09 12.61
N PHE A 157 -5.41 4.39 11.38
CA PHE A 157 -6.04 5.68 11.06
C PHE A 157 -7.50 5.68 11.50
N THR A 158 -7.93 6.78 12.15
CA THR A 158 -9.33 6.98 12.57
C THR A 158 -10.20 7.36 11.38
N ASN A 159 -11.52 7.33 11.58
CA ASN A 159 -12.49 7.79 10.58
C ASN A 159 -12.25 9.24 10.20
N GLU A 160 -11.98 10.13 11.18
CA GLU A 160 -11.69 11.54 10.92
C GLU A 160 -10.41 11.73 10.12
N GLN A 161 -9.31 11.08 10.53
CA GLN A 161 -8.04 11.14 9.81
C GLN A 161 -8.17 10.60 8.38
N THR A 162 -8.96 9.54 8.19
CA THR A 162 -9.25 8.95 6.87
C THR A 162 -10.04 9.93 6.01
N GLU A 163 -11.06 10.56 6.58
CA GLU A 163 -11.87 11.57 5.89
C GLU A 163 -11.00 12.74 5.41
N ASP A 164 -10.12 13.26 6.27
CA ASP A 164 -9.23 14.37 5.95
C ASP A 164 -8.27 14.01 4.80
N ILE A 165 -7.62 12.85 4.87
CA ILE A 165 -6.70 12.37 3.83
C ILE A 165 -7.45 12.19 2.49
N VAL A 166 -8.64 11.58 2.51
CA VAL A 166 -9.43 11.35 1.29
C VAL A 166 -9.93 12.66 0.69
N LYS A 167 -10.44 13.59 1.51
CA LYS A 167 -10.89 14.91 1.04
C LYS A 167 -9.74 15.70 0.42
N ALA A 168 -8.58 15.71 1.08
CA ALA A 168 -7.38 16.34 0.54
C ALA A 168 -7.00 15.70 -0.81
N SER A 169 -6.95 14.36 -0.89
CA SER A 169 -6.60 13.65 -2.14
C SER A 169 -7.57 13.93 -3.28
N LYS A 170 -8.86 14.07 -2.99
CA LYS A 170 -9.87 14.46 -3.99
C LYS A 170 -9.66 15.86 -4.54
N SER A 171 -9.16 16.80 -3.75
CA SER A 171 -8.83 18.15 -4.22
C SER A 171 -7.70 18.15 -5.26
N TYR A 172 -6.87 17.11 -5.26
CA TYR A 172 -5.83 16.84 -6.28
C TYR A 172 -6.32 15.92 -7.42
N GLY A 173 -7.63 15.62 -7.48
CA GLY A 173 -8.22 14.79 -8.53
C GLY A 173 -7.97 13.29 -8.39
N MET A 174 -7.47 12.84 -7.26
CA MET A 174 -7.30 11.41 -6.97
C MET A 174 -8.65 10.77 -6.56
N LYS A 175 -8.82 9.51 -6.90
CA LYS A 175 -9.92 8.67 -6.39
C LYS A 175 -9.46 7.96 -5.12
N SER A 176 -10.41 7.50 -4.31
CA SER A 176 -10.12 6.78 -3.08
C SER A 176 -10.50 5.29 -3.16
N ARG A 177 -9.79 4.51 -2.39
CA ARG A 177 -10.05 3.13 -1.98
C ARG A 177 -9.75 3.07 -0.50
N LEU A 178 -10.41 2.22 0.25
CA LEU A 178 -10.22 2.18 1.69
C LEU A 178 -10.13 0.74 2.19
N HIS A 179 -9.20 0.49 3.10
CA HIS A 179 -9.24 -0.65 3.99
C HIS A 179 -10.09 -0.26 5.18
N VAL A 180 -11.18 -0.94 5.39
CA VAL A 180 -12.13 -0.63 6.46
C VAL A 180 -12.66 -1.90 7.10
N ASP A 181 -12.91 -1.85 8.41
CA ASP A 181 -13.59 -2.91 9.17
C ASP A 181 -12.93 -4.31 9.00
N GLU A 182 -11.58 -4.36 8.90
CA GLU A 182 -10.84 -5.61 8.73
C GLU A 182 -10.82 -6.44 10.02
N PHE A 183 -10.68 -5.78 11.17
CA PHE A 183 -10.61 -6.44 12.47
C PHE A 183 -11.84 -6.19 13.32
N VAL A 184 -12.41 -4.98 13.26
CA VAL A 184 -13.60 -4.60 14.02
C VAL A 184 -14.48 -3.69 13.18
N ASP A 185 -15.80 -3.79 13.37
CA ASP A 185 -16.75 -2.82 12.81
C ASP A 185 -16.57 -1.47 13.52
N SER A 186 -15.92 -0.55 12.83
CA SER A 186 -15.65 0.82 13.30
C SER A 186 -16.47 1.88 12.55
N GLY A 187 -17.42 1.45 11.70
CA GLY A 187 -18.20 2.33 10.84
C GLY A 187 -17.44 2.79 9.58
N GLY A 188 -16.28 2.18 9.31
CA GLY A 188 -15.43 2.51 8.15
C GLY A 188 -16.13 2.29 6.82
N LEU A 189 -16.95 1.25 6.70
CA LEU A 189 -17.73 0.98 5.48
C LEU A 189 -18.77 2.10 5.21
N ALA A 190 -19.43 2.61 6.26
CA ALA A 190 -20.35 3.75 6.12
C ALA A 190 -19.61 5.00 5.64
N LEU A 191 -18.46 5.30 6.24
CA LEU A 191 -17.59 6.39 5.81
C LEU A 191 -17.13 6.22 4.34
N ALA A 192 -16.72 5.02 3.94
CA ALA A 192 -16.32 4.75 2.56
C ALA A 192 -17.45 5.04 1.57
N ALA A 193 -18.68 4.65 1.91
CA ALA A 193 -19.86 4.93 1.08
C ALA A 193 -20.16 6.43 1.00
N GLU A 194 -20.06 7.17 2.11
CA GLU A 194 -20.25 8.63 2.15
C GLU A 194 -19.18 9.36 1.33
N LEU A 195 -17.95 8.88 1.40
CA LEU A 195 -16.85 9.42 0.62
C LEU A 195 -16.88 8.98 -0.86
N GLY A 196 -17.72 8.02 -1.25
CA GLY A 196 -17.78 7.49 -2.62
C GLY A 196 -16.48 6.80 -3.03
N SER A 197 -15.94 6.00 -2.12
CA SER A 197 -14.71 5.23 -2.28
C SER A 197 -14.98 3.83 -2.81
#